data_1ebf979d1867c2fc299cd72136e34b22
#
_entry.id   1ebf979d1867c2fc299cd72136e34b22
#
_cell.length_a   1.000
_cell.length_b   1.000
_cell.length_c   1.000
_cell.angle_alpha   90.00
_cell.angle_beta   90.00
_cell.angle_gamma   90.00
#
_symmetry.space_group_name_H-M   'P 1'
#
loop_
_entity.id
_entity.type
_entity.pdbx_description
1 polymer ?
#
loop_
_entity_poly.entity_id
_entity_poly.type
_entity_poly.pdbx_seq_one_letter_code
_entity_poly.pdbx_strand_id
1 'polypeptide(L)'
;MKIAILTLPLHYNYGGNLQCYALIHTLQSLGHEVCNIAIVQEQKLPPLKQRPFLYTKRFINKILGRQYSCVFSEHKIIRDRDIVHKYADEFISSNIPLTPHKYKDALSLNELNDYEFDAIIVGSDQVWRPKYAFPDIRSFFLDFLKNTLIPQHYSLTLFISA
;
A
#
# COMPACT_ATOMS: atom_id res chain seq x y z
N MET A 1 -12.60 20.35 4.58
CA MET A 1 -13.00 19.12 3.89
C MET A 1 -12.31 17.94 4.58
N LYS A 2 -12.97 16.80 4.61
CA LYS A 2 -12.42 15.53 5.10
C LYS A 2 -11.91 14.73 3.90
N ILE A 3 -10.60 14.60 3.78
CA ILE A 3 -9.94 14.02 2.60
C ILE A 3 -9.26 12.71 2.96
N ALA A 4 -9.52 11.67 2.19
CA ALA A 4 -8.77 10.43 2.28
C ALA A 4 -7.71 10.35 1.19
N ILE A 5 -6.55 9.76 1.49
CA ILE A 5 -5.50 9.45 0.51
C ILE A 5 -5.45 7.95 0.32
N LEU A 6 -5.58 7.50 -0.91
CA LEU A 6 -5.43 6.10 -1.31
C LEU A 6 -4.10 5.92 -2.03
N THR A 7 -3.13 5.31 -1.35
CA THR A 7 -1.80 5.03 -1.90
C THR A 7 -1.45 3.55 -1.77
N LEU A 8 -0.30 3.15 -2.32
CA LEU A 8 0.24 1.80 -2.08
C LEU A 8 0.44 1.56 -0.57
N PRO A 9 0.44 0.29 -0.13
CA PRO A 9 0.69 -0.03 1.27
C PRO A 9 1.95 0.65 1.78
N LEU A 10 1.82 1.41 2.86
CA LEU A 10 2.95 2.04 3.52
C LEU A 10 3.78 0.97 4.25
N HIS A 11 5.09 0.96 3.99
CA HIS A 11 6.01 -0.03 4.54
C HIS A 11 7.45 0.54 4.56
N TYR A 12 8.49 -0.29 4.41
CA TYR A 12 9.90 0.12 4.40
C TYR A 12 10.31 1.02 3.22
N ASN A 13 9.42 1.31 2.28
CA ASN A 13 9.69 2.24 1.18
C ASN A 13 9.60 3.70 1.66
N TYR A 14 10.74 4.24 2.08
CA TYR A 14 10.82 5.61 2.59
C TYR A 14 10.32 6.66 1.60
N GLY A 15 10.58 6.49 0.29
CA GLY A 15 10.11 7.42 -0.73
C GLY A 15 8.58 7.52 -0.75
N GLY A 16 7.88 6.39 -0.73
CA GLY A 16 6.42 6.35 -0.66
C GLY A 16 5.87 6.95 0.64
N ASN A 17 6.51 6.65 1.78
CA ASN A 17 6.11 7.18 3.07
C ASN A 17 6.28 8.71 3.14
N LEU A 18 7.41 9.24 2.67
CA LEU A 18 7.68 10.68 2.64
C LEU A 18 6.76 11.42 1.68
N GLN A 19 6.44 10.82 0.53
CA GLN A 19 5.50 11.38 -0.44
C GLN A 19 4.09 11.48 0.14
N CYS A 20 3.62 10.43 0.81
CA CYS A 20 2.34 10.43 1.50
C CYS A 20 2.31 11.47 2.62
N TYR A 21 3.35 11.54 3.44
CA TYR A 21 3.49 12.52 4.51
C TYR A 21 3.45 13.96 3.97
N ALA A 22 4.23 14.26 2.93
CA ALA A 22 4.28 15.60 2.34
C ALA A 22 2.91 16.03 1.79
N LEU A 23 2.19 15.12 1.14
CA LEU A 23 0.85 15.40 0.64
C LEU A 23 -0.13 15.68 1.78
N ILE A 24 -0.12 14.85 2.82
CA ILE A 24 -0.95 15.06 4.02
C ILE A 24 -0.67 16.41 4.64
N HIS A 25 0.60 16.71 4.88
CA HIS A 25 1.01 17.97 5.51
C HIS A 25 0.60 19.19 4.67
N THR A 26 0.74 19.11 3.35
CA THR A 26 0.30 20.18 2.43
C THR A 26 -1.19 20.40 2.53
N LEU A 27 -2.00 19.35 2.46
CA LEU A 27 -3.46 19.46 2.55
C LEU A 27 -3.93 19.95 3.92
N GLN A 28 -3.26 19.51 5.01
CA GLN A 28 -3.55 20.00 6.35
C GLN A 28 -3.22 21.49 6.51
N SER A 29 -2.12 21.96 5.89
CA SER A 29 -1.77 23.39 5.89
C SER A 29 -2.78 24.26 5.16
N LEU A 30 -3.56 23.67 4.24
CA LEU A 30 -4.69 24.30 3.55
C LEU A 30 -6.02 24.24 4.36
N GLY A 31 -5.98 23.71 5.58
CA GLY A 31 -7.13 23.64 6.48
C GLY A 31 -8.03 22.43 6.27
N HIS A 32 -7.53 21.35 5.67
CA HIS A 32 -8.30 20.11 5.48
C HIS A 32 -8.00 19.09 6.57
N GLU A 33 -8.99 18.27 6.92
CA GLU A 33 -8.80 17.06 7.72
C GLU A 33 -8.39 15.93 6.77
N VAL A 34 -7.21 15.33 6.99
CA VAL A 34 -6.63 14.38 6.04
C VAL A 34 -6.19 13.11 6.73
N CYS A 35 -6.52 11.94 6.17
CA CYS A 35 -5.97 10.66 6.59
C CYS A 35 -5.59 9.79 5.39
N ASN A 36 -4.66 8.87 5.59
CA ASN A 36 -4.33 7.84 4.60
C ASN A 36 -5.15 6.57 4.87
N ILE A 37 -5.67 5.96 3.81
CA ILE A 37 -6.37 4.67 3.89
C ILE A 37 -5.34 3.58 4.20
N ALA A 38 -5.52 2.90 5.33
CA ALA A 38 -4.55 1.94 5.86
C ALA A 38 -4.62 0.60 5.10
N ILE A 39 -4.07 0.55 3.88
CA ILE A 39 -3.92 -0.71 3.13
C ILE A 39 -2.75 -1.49 3.70
N VAL A 40 -2.98 -2.77 4.03
CA VAL A 40 -1.97 -3.67 4.58
C VAL A 40 -1.78 -4.88 3.69
N GLN A 41 -0.58 -5.03 3.16
CA GLN A 41 -0.17 -6.20 2.41
C GLN A 41 0.59 -7.18 3.32
N GLU A 42 -0.05 -8.30 3.64
CA GLU A 42 0.61 -9.37 4.39
C GLU A 42 1.53 -10.17 3.47
N GLN A 43 2.79 -10.31 3.86
CA GLN A 43 3.70 -11.21 3.18
C GLN A 43 3.38 -12.64 3.59
N LYS A 44 2.86 -13.42 2.63
CA LYS A 44 2.50 -14.82 2.84
C LYS A 44 3.60 -15.73 2.30
N LEU A 45 3.89 -16.81 3.04
CA LEU A 45 4.74 -17.87 2.53
C LEU A 45 4.04 -18.55 1.33
N PRO A 46 4.81 -19.04 0.34
CA PRO A 46 4.25 -19.81 -0.76
C PRO A 46 3.43 -21.00 -0.23
N PRO A 47 2.38 -21.45 -0.95
CA PRO A 47 1.61 -22.63 -0.57
C PRO A 47 2.50 -23.84 -0.33
N LEU A 48 2.19 -24.64 0.69
CA LEU A 48 3.01 -25.80 1.11
C LEU A 48 3.34 -26.74 -0.05
N LYS A 49 2.37 -27.00 -0.94
CA LYS A 49 2.54 -27.86 -2.12
C LYS A 49 3.56 -27.35 -3.14
N GLN A 50 3.77 -26.03 -3.21
CA GLN A 50 4.68 -25.40 -4.18
C GLN A 50 6.07 -25.15 -3.62
N ARG A 51 6.25 -25.20 -2.28
CA ARG A 51 7.53 -24.91 -1.62
C ARG A 51 8.67 -25.80 -2.10
N PRO A 52 8.54 -27.14 -2.16
CA PRO A 52 9.66 -27.99 -2.56
C PRO A 52 10.12 -27.69 -3.98
N PHE A 53 9.20 -27.52 -4.92
CA PHE A 53 9.54 -27.19 -6.29
C PHE A 53 10.18 -25.80 -6.42
N LEU A 54 9.66 -24.81 -5.72
CA LEU A 54 10.18 -23.44 -5.75
C LEU A 54 11.61 -23.38 -5.18
N TYR A 55 11.84 -24.03 -4.04
CA TYR A 55 13.14 -24.01 -3.37
C TYR A 55 14.18 -24.82 -4.11
N THR A 56 13.82 -25.97 -4.70
CA THR A 56 14.72 -26.76 -5.55
C THR A 56 15.13 -25.98 -6.80
N LYS A 57 14.17 -25.34 -7.48
CA LYS A 57 14.46 -24.50 -8.64
C LYS A 57 15.42 -23.36 -8.29
N ARG A 58 15.19 -22.67 -7.17
CA ARG A 58 16.07 -21.57 -6.70
C ARG A 58 17.45 -22.08 -6.31
N PHE A 59 17.54 -23.23 -5.69
CA PHE A 59 18.80 -23.87 -5.32
C PHE A 59 19.63 -24.22 -6.55
N ILE A 60 19.03 -24.86 -7.56
CA ILE A 60 19.68 -25.17 -8.84
C ILE A 60 20.15 -23.88 -9.54
N ASN A 61 19.31 -22.85 -9.62
CA ASN A 61 19.68 -21.56 -10.23
C ASN A 61 20.84 -20.89 -9.48
N LYS A 62 20.92 -21.06 -8.17
CA LYS A 62 22.03 -20.52 -7.37
C LYS A 62 23.33 -21.25 -7.66
N ILE A 63 23.30 -22.60 -7.77
CA ILE A 63 24.48 -23.40 -8.15
C ILE A 63 24.97 -23.03 -9.55
N LEU A 64 24.02 -22.80 -10.48
CA LEU A 64 24.33 -22.42 -11.87
C LEU A 64 24.75 -20.92 -12.03
N GLY A 65 24.90 -20.19 -10.91
CA GLY A 65 25.28 -18.78 -10.95
C GLY A 65 24.25 -17.84 -11.59
N ARG A 66 23.04 -18.32 -11.87
CA ARG A 66 21.99 -17.57 -12.57
C ARG A 66 21.19 -16.63 -11.66
N GLN A 67 21.28 -16.78 -10.35
CA GLN A 67 20.50 -16.01 -9.40
C GLN A 67 21.26 -15.81 -8.09
N TYR A 68 21.45 -14.55 -7.69
CA TYR A 68 22.12 -14.18 -6.42
C TYR A 68 21.17 -14.15 -5.21
N SER A 69 19.90 -14.50 -5.38
CA SER A 69 18.90 -14.43 -4.31
C SER A 69 18.99 -15.60 -3.34
N CYS A 70 18.61 -15.36 -2.08
CA CYS A 70 18.50 -16.39 -1.07
C CYS A 70 17.41 -17.41 -1.45
N VAL A 71 17.70 -18.70 -1.32
CA VAL A 71 16.73 -19.79 -1.60
C VAL A 71 15.46 -19.63 -0.75
N PHE A 72 15.62 -19.23 0.51
CA PHE A 72 14.55 -19.01 1.48
C PHE A 72 14.31 -17.52 1.74
N SER A 73 14.23 -16.73 0.66
CA SER A 73 14.07 -15.27 0.77
C SER A 73 12.86 -14.85 1.58
N GLU A 74 11.72 -15.55 1.45
CA GLU A 74 10.50 -15.23 2.18
C GLU A 74 10.67 -15.42 3.70
N HIS A 75 11.31 -16.48 4.13
CA HIS A 75 11.60 -16.72 5.55
C HIS A 75 12.53 -15.65 6.12
N LYS A 76 13.54 -15.25 5.33
CA LYS A 76 14.44 -14.17 5.73
C LYS A 76 13.69 -12.84 5.86
N ILE A 77 12.88 -12.50 4.88
CA ILE A 77 12.10 -11.25 4.88
C ILE A 77 11.16 -11.21 6.10
N ILE A 78 10.44 -12.32 6.38
CA ILE A 78 9.53 -12.39 7.53
C ILE A 78 10.30 -12.26 8.84
N ARG A 79 11.45 -12.93 8.97
CA ARG A 79 12.27 -12.91 10.19
C ARG A 79 12.87 -11.52 10.44
N ASP A 80 13.39 -10.91 9.38
CA ASP A 80 14.12 -9.64 9.48
C ASP A 80 13.16 -8.43 9.42
N ARG A 81 11.85 -8.67 9.26
CA ARG A 81 10.83 -7.63 9.10
C ARG A 81 10.88 -6.60 10.22
N ASP A 82 10.84 -7.03 11.46
CA ASP A 82 10.75 -6.15 12.62
C ASP A 82 11.98 -5.22 12.74
N ILE A 83 13.13 -5.68 12.23
CA ILE A 83 14.36 -4.89 12.20
C ILE A 83 14.31 -3.89 11.04
N VAL A 84 13.98 -4.37 9.84
CA VAL A 84 14.00 -3.55 8.61
C VAL A 84 12.89 -2.50 8.61
N HIS A 85 11.72 -2.83 9.18
CA HIS A 85 10.56 -1.93 9.18
C HIS A 85 10.49 -1.01 10.40
N LYS A 86 11.26 -1.29 11.45
CA LYS A 86 11.15 -0.57 12.73
C LYS A 86 11.02 0.96 12.60
N TYR A 87 11.98 1.58 11.94
CA TYR A 87 11.98 3.04 11.79
C TYR A 87 10.90 3.55 10.83
N ALA A 88 10.56 2.76 9.81
CA ALA A 88 9.47 3.10 8.90
C ALA A 88 8.12 3.02 9.61
N ASP A 89 7.88 1.98 10.40
CA ASP A 89 6.65 1.80 11.17
C ASP A 89 6.51 2.88 12.26
N GLU A 90 7.62 3.24 12.92
CA GLU A 90 7.66 4.36 13.88
C GLU A 90 7.35 5.70 13.20
N PHE A 91 7.95 5.96 12.04
CA PHE A 91 7.67 7.17 11.26
C PHE A 91 6.21 7.24 10.84
N ILE A 92 5.66 6.15 10.28
CA ILE A 92 4.27 6.07 9.82
C ILE A 92 3.31 6.31 10.98
N SER A 93 3.50 5.61 12.12
CA SER A 93 2.62 5.72 13.27
C SER A 93 2.64 7.09 13.94
N SER A 94 3.78 7.79 13.87
CA SER A 94 3.95 9.10 14.51
C SER A 94 3.53 10.28 13.63
N ASN A 95 3.58 10.12 12.29
CA ASN A 95 3.47 11.26 11.38
C ASN A 95 2.34 11.14 10.36
N ILE A 96 1.78 9.95 10.14
CA ILE A 96 0.76 9.71 9.11
C ILE A 96 -0.55 9.31 9.80
N PRO A 97 -1.58 10.17 9.82
CA PRO A 97 -2.90 9.78 10.28
C PRO A 97 -3.47 8.72 9.34
N LEU A 98 -3.83 7.57 9.92
CA LEU A 98 -4.38 6.42 9.19
C LEU A 98 -5.86 6.26 9.52
N THR A 99 -6.62 5.64 8.60
CA THR A 99 -7.97 5.18 8.91
C THR A 99 -7.94 4.18 10.07
N PRO A 100 -8.96 4.17 10.96
CA PRO A 100 -9.02 3.25 12.11
C PRO A 100 -8.97 1.77 11.69
N HIS A 101 -9.61 1.41 10.58
CA HIS A 101 -9.62 0.07 10.05
C HIS A 101 -8.49 -0.15 9.04
N LYS A 102 -7.97 -1.39 9.02
CA LYS A 102 -6.93 -1.84 8.10
C LYS A 102 -7.55 -2.69 7.00
N TYR A 103 -7.28 -2.33 5.75
CA TYR A 103 -7.85 -2.97 4.56
C TYR A 103 -6.85 -3.94 3.94
N LYS A 104 -7.25 -5.21 3.79
CA LYS A 104 -6.36 -6.29 3.31
C LYS A 104 -6.70 -6.79 1.91
N ASP A 105 -7.87 -6.46 1.42
CA ASP A 105 -8.38 -6.89 0.12
C ASP A 105 -9.36 -5.85 -0.46
N ALA A 106 -9.75 -6.03 -1.72
CA ALA A 106 -10.64 -5.11 -2.42
C ALA A 106 -12.06 -5.09 -1.81
N LEU A 107 -12.49 -6.20 -1.19
CA LEU A 107 -13.83 -6.27 -0.59
C LEU A 107 -13.91 -5.43 0.69
N SER A 108 -12.84 -5.44 1.50
CA SER A 108 -12.79 -4.65 2.73
C SER A 108 -12.84 -3.13 2.45
N LEU A 109 -12.39 -2.69 1.27
CA LEU A 109 -12.49 -1.27 0.88
C LEU A 109 -13.95 -0.78 0.74
N ASN A 110 -14.93 -1.67 0.59
CA ASN A 110 -16.34 -1.28 0.57
C ASN A 110 -16.78 -0.62 1.90
N GLU A 111 -16.12 -0.92 3.01
CA GLU A 111 -16.36 -0.29 4.31
C GLU A 111 -16.08 1.22 4.30
N LEU A 112 -15.29 1.70 3.33
CA LEU A 112 -15.03 3.13 3.15
C LEU A 112 -16.27 3.92 2.75
N ASN A 113 -17.31 3.26 2.23
CA ASN A 113 -18.59 3.90 1.94
C ASN A 113 -19.33 4.38 3.21
N ASP A 114 -18.96 3.83 4.37
CA ASP A 114 -19.54 4.25 5.67
C ASP A 114 -18.82 5.47 6.25
N TYR A 115 -17.68 5.88 5.63
CA TYR A 115 -16.97 7.09 5.99
C TYR A 115 -17.45 8.24 5.11
N GLU A 116 -17.79 9.33 5.73
CA GLU A 116 -18.21 10.56 5.06
C GLU A 116 -16.97 11.38 4.63
N PHE A 117 -16.25 10.89 3.61
CA PHE A 117 -15.18 11.66 2.99
C PHE A 117 -15.74 12.61 1.93
N ASP A 118 -15.26 13.85 1.94
CA ASP A 118 -15.59 14.83 0.90
C ASP A 118 -14.80 14.58 -0.39
N ALA A 119 -13.60 14.00 -0.27
CA ALA A 119 -12.75 13.67 -1.41
C ALA A 119 -11.82 12.47 -1.10
N ILE A 120 -11.48 11.72 -2.15
CA ILE A 120 -10.42 10.70 -2.11
C ILE A 120 -9.37 11.05 -3.14
N ILE A 121 -8.13 11.22 -2.71
CA ILE A 121 -6.98 11.48 -3.56
C ILE A 121 -6.22 10.18 -3.76
N VAL A 122 -6.04 9.78 -5.02
CA VAL A 122 -5.31 8.57 -5.40
C VAL A 122 -3.91 8.95 -5.87
N GLY A 123 -2.90 8.39 -5.30
CA GLY A 123 -1.50 8.66 -5.65
C GLY A 123 -0.58 7.61 -5.03
N SER A 124 0.59 7.41 -5.42
CA SER A 124 1.50 8.00 -6.41
C SER A 124 1.32 7.41 -7.83
N ASP A 125 2.30 7.70 -8.72
CA ASP A 125 2.37 7.11 -10.08
C ASP A 125 2.41 5.57 -10.07
N GLN A 126 2.99 4.97 -9.04
CA GLN A 126 3.16 3.52 -8.91
C GLN A 126 1.83 2.76 -8.73
N VAL A 127 0.77 3.42 -8.27
CA VAL A 127 -0.56 2.78 -8.10
C VAL A 127 -1.17 2.36 -9.44
N TRP A 128 -0.74 2.99 -10.54
CA TRP A 128 -1.19 2.69 -11.90
C TRP A 128 -0.45 1.53 -12.56
N ARG A 129 0.55 0.96 -11.88
CA ARG A 129 1.29 -0.19 -12.36
C ARG A 129 0.68 -1.48 -11.82
N PRO A 130 0.08 -2.36 -12.66
CA PRO A 130 -0.59 -3.59 -12.20
C PRO A 130 0.29 -4.47 -11.31
N LYS A 131 1.62 -4.44 -11.54
CA LYS A 131 2.59 -5.22 -10.75
C LYS A 131 2.65 -4.81 -9.29
N TYR A 132 2.37 -3.54 -8.98
CA TYR A 132 2.48 -2.97 -7.63
C TYR A 132 1.13 -2.68 -7.02
N ALA A 133 0.07 -2.56 -7.84
CA ALA A 133 -1.27 -2.26 -7.38
C ALA A 133 -1.81 -3.36 -6.46
N PHE A 134 -1.96 -3.04 -5.18
CA PHE A 134 -2.52 -3.92 -4.16
C PHE A 134 -3.60 -3.15 -3.39
N PRO A 135 -4.75 -3.74 -3.11
CA PRO A 135 -5.15 -5.14 -3.33
C PRO A 135 -5.51 -5.49 -4.79
N ASP A 136 -6.01 -4.54 -5.56
CA ASP A 136 -6.34 -4.68 -6.98
C ASP A 136 -6.19 -3.31 -7.65
N ILE A 137 -5.79 -3.27 -8.91
CA ILE A 137 -5.65 -2.02 -9.67
C ILE A 137 -6.99 -1.26 -9.78
N ARG A 138 -8.12 -1.98 -9.85
CA ARG A 138 -9.46 -1.37 -9.91
C ARG A 138 -9.78 -0.55 -8.66
N SER A 139 -9.23 -0.92 -7.51
CA SER A 139 -9.39 -0.16 -6.28
C SER A 139 -8.87 1.28 -6.40
N PHE A 140 -7.83 1.51 -7.22
CA PHE A 140 -7.29 2.85 -7.47
C PHE A 140 -8.12 3.65 -8.48
N PHE A 141 -9.07 3.01 -9.18
CA PHE A 141 -10.13 3.68 -9.93
C PHE A 141 -11.40 3.90 -9.10
N LEU A 142 -11.34 3.61 -7.80
CA LEU A 142 -12.41 3.82 -6.83
C LEU A 142 -13.68 3.01 -7.15
N ASP A 143 -13.54 1.83 -7.78
CA ASP A 143 -14.69 0.99 -8.19
C ASP A 143 -15.46 0.38 -7.01
N PHE A 144 -14.90 0.45 -5.79
CA PHE A 144 -15.56 0.06 -4.54
C PHE A 144 -16.57 1.10 -4.04
N LEU A 145 -16.57 2.32 -4.58
CA LEU A 145 -17.51 3.36 -4.19
C LEU A 145 -18.88 3.11 -4.83
N LYS A 146 -19.93 3.16 -4.02
CA LYS A 146 -21.30 3.06 -4.51
C LYS A 146 -21.69 4.37 -5.21
N ASN A 147 -22.24 4.27 -6.42
CA ASN A 147 -22.67 5.42 -7.24
C ASN A 147 -23.69 6.35 -6.55
N THR A 148 -24.31 5.92 -5.44
CA THR A 148 -25.34 6.68 -4.72
C THR A 148 -24.79 7.67 -3.69
N LEU A 149 -23.50 7.58 -3.36
CA LEU A 149 -22.88 8.39 -2.29
C LEU A 149 -21.89 9.43 -2.81
N ILE A 150 -21.84 9.64 -4.13
CA ILE A 150 -20.93 10.61 -4.72
C ILE A 150 -21.55 12.01 -4.71
N PRO A 151 -21.27 12.87 -3.72
CA PRO A 151 -21.34 14.31 -3.95
C PRO A 151 -20.32 14.60 -5.06
N GLN A 152 -20.58 15.57 -5.94
CA GLN A 152 -19.87 15.84 -7.20
C GLN A 152 -18.37 16.25 -7.08
N HIS A 153 -17.62 15.75 -6.08
CA HIS A 153 -16.28 16.22 -5.72
C HIS A 153 -15.22 15.15 -5.61
N TYR A 154 -15.24 14.11 -6.48
CA TYR A 154 -14.09 13.19 -6.58
C TYR A 154 -13.04 13.76 -7.52
N SER A 155 -11.91 14.10 -6.96
CA SER A 155 -10.74 14.46 -7.72
C SER A 155 -9.82 13.24 -7.87
N LEU A 156 -9.77 12.68 -9.07
CA LEU A 156 -8.71 11.77 -9.45
C LEU A 156 -7.47 12.62 -9.70
N THR A 157 -6.55 12.67 -8.75
CA THR A 157 -5.34 13.46 -8.93
C THR A 157 -4.18 12.53 -9.27
N LEU A 158 -3.75 12.66 -10.50
CA LEU A 158 -2.52 12.06 -11.00
C LEU A 158 -1.34 12.81 -10.40
N PHE A 159 -0.41 12.10 -9.77
CA PHE A 159 0.82 12.70 -9.28
C PHE A 159 2.02 12.36 -10.11
N ILE A 160 2.72 13.43 -10.36
CA ILE A 160 4.01 13.57 -11.02
C ILE A 160 5.08 12.87 -10.19
N SER A 161 5.83 11.95 -10.83
CA SER A 161 7.13 11.53 -10.33
C SER A 161 8.12 12.67 -10.50
N ALA A 162 8.82 13.02 -9.45
CA ALA A 162 10.06 13.75 -9.57
C ALA A 162 11.18 12.79 -9.97
#